data_db4a072fbba28ec20fc934f5f0d54760
#
_entry.id   db4a072fbba28ec20fc934f5f0d54760
#
_cell.length_a   1.000
_cell.length_b   1.000
_cell.length_c   1.000
_cell.angle_alpha   90.00
_cell.angle_beta   90.00
_cell.angle_gamma   90.00
#
_symmetry.space_group_name_H-M   'P 1'
#
loop_
_entity.id
_entity.type
_entity.pdbx_description
1 polymer ?
#
loop_
_entity_poly.entity_id
_entity_poly.type
_entity_poly.pdbx_seq_one_letter_code
_entity_poly.pdbx_strand_id
1 'polypeptide(L)'
;MLFSANRRALLTGVSSAFVGLSLDPVFAAGKAKMKFDTDNDGTLDLNEVKAAAGAAFDKLDRDKDGTLDKKELGGRIGKDMMGDADPDNDGTVSKDEYVGLAEKLFKAADTDNEGTLDAKELRSKAGQQLMKLLK
;
A
#
# COMPACT_ATOMS: atom_id res chain seq x y z
N MET A 1 42.76 -44.82 11.66
CA MET A 1 42.35 -44.64 11.24
C MET A 1 41.59 -44.19 10.96
N LEU A 2 41.49 -44.31 10.86
CA LEU A 2 40.77 -44.04 10.39
C LEU A 2 40.02 -43.42 10.42
N PHE A 3 39.97 -43.30 10.66
CA PHE A 3 39.25 -42.77 10.54
C PHE A 3 38.86 -41.95 10.41
N SER A 4 39.31 -41.77 10.70
CA SER A 4 38.98 -41.07 10.52
C SER A 4 38.56 -40.47 9.99
N ALA A 5 38.57 -40.45 9.72
CA ALA A 5 38.09 -39.88 8.92
C ALA A 5 37.03 -39.40 8.73
N ASN A 6 36.71 -39.71 8.86
CA ASN A 6 35.67 -39.31 8.47
C ASN A 6 35.05 -38.34 9.00
N ARG A 7 35.18 -38.24 9.47
CA ARG A 7 34.55 -37.49 9.82
C ARG A 7 34.26 -36.40 9.34
N ARG A 8 34.53 -36.38 8.71
CA ARG A 8 34.34 -35.44 8.00
C ARG A 8 33.16 -35.10 7.58
N ALA A 9 32.85 -35.69 7.59
CA ALA A 9 31.82 -35.43 6.94
C ALA A 9 30.87 -34.64 7.47
N LEU A 10 31.08 -35.00 7.83
CA LEU A 10 30.14 -34.41 8.07
C LEU A 10 29.80 -33.27 8.10
N LEU A 11 30.29 -33.18 7.92
CA LEU A 11 29.93 -32.23 7.77
C LEU A 11 29.33 -31.60 7.35
N THR A 12 29.38 -31.96 7.03
CA THR A 12 28.80 -31.56 6.44
C THR A 12 28.03 -31.04 6.38
N GLY A 13 28.01 -31.13 6.44
CA GLY A 13 27.29 -30.80 6.21
C GLY A 13 26.59 -30.21 6.25
N VAL A 14 26.65 -30.33 6.34
CA VAL A 14 25.94 -29.89 6.25
C VAL A 14 25.52 -29.01 6.31
N SER A 15 25.78 -28.96 6.37
CA SER A 15 25.44 -28.23 6.19
C SER A 15 24.91 -27.54 6.00
N SER A 16 24.94 -27.65 5.98
CA SER A 16 24.46 -27.09 5.59
C SER A 16 23.76 -26.50 5.43
N ALA A 17 23.82 -26.55 5.54
CA ALA A 17 23.23 -26.12 5.21
C ALA A 17 22.54 -25.66 5.08
N PHE A 18 22.30 -25.62 5.04
CA PHE A 18 21.68 -25.22 4.65
C PHE A 18 21.02 -24.81 4.56
N VAL A 19 21.37 -24.94 4.70
CA VAL A 19 20.83 -24.61 4.38
C VAL A 19 20.17 -23.88 4.39
N GLY A 20 19.97 -24.02 4.81
CA GLY A 20 19.07 -23.20 4.68
C GLY A 20 18.91 -22.01 4.24
N LEU A 21 19.17 -21.93 4.33
CA LEU A 21 19.23 -20.96 3.78
C LEU A 21 18.66 -20.27 2.81
N SER A 22 18.54 -20.54 2.31
CA SER A 22 18.13 -20.03 1.01
C SER A 22 16.63 -19.89 0.88
N LEU A 23 15.91 -20.46 1.74
CA LEU A 23 14.46 -20.28 1.78
C LEU A 23 14.07 -18.86 2.13
N ASP A 24 14.91 -18.19 2.87
CA ASP A 24 14.65 -16.81 3.26
C ASP A 24 14.51 -15.88 2.07
N PRO A 25 15.36 -15.99 1.04
CA PRO A 25 15.15 -15.19 -0.16
C PRO A 25 13.81 -15.44 -0.84
N VAL A 26 13.29 -16.64 -0.74
CA VAL A 26 12.00 -16.95 -1.33
C VAL A 26 10.88 -16.19 -0.63
N PHE A 27 10.96 -16.03 0.66
CA PHE A 27 9.98 -15.22 1.39
C PHE A 27 10.05 -13.75 1.00
N ALA A 28 11.23 -13.24 0.82
CA ALA A 28 11.41 -11.86 0.39
C ALA A 28 10.79 -11.65 -1.00
N ALA A 29 10.93 -12.64 -1.88
CA ALA A 29 10.32 -12.59 -3.20
C ALA A 29 8.79 -12.70 -3.14
N GLY A 30 8.25 -13.33 -2.09
CA GLY A 30 6.82 -13.48 -1.91
C GLY A 30 6.12 -12.19 -1.53
N LYS A 31 6.84 -11.24 -0.96
CA LYS A 31 6.29 -9.93 -0.64
C LYS A 31 6.46 -9.02 -1.85
N ALA A 32 5.40 -8.90 -2.64
CA ALA A 32 5.39 -7.98 -3.75
C ALA A 32 5.55 -6.55 -3.22
N LYS A 33 6.42 -5.81 -3.85
CA LYS A 33 6.63 -4.43 -3.49
C LYS A 33 5.39 -3.63 -3.82
N MET A 34 4.73 -3.14 -2.81
CA MET A 34 3.52 -2.35 -3.00
C MET A 34 3.89 -0.89 -3.22
N LYS A 35 3.17 -0.26 -4.12
CA LYS A 35 3.29 1.17 -4.31
C LYS A 35 2.73 1.85 -3.07
N PHE A 36 3.42 2.85 -2.57
CA PHE A 36 3.09 3.61 -1.35
C PHE A 36 3.43 2.92 -0.03
N ASP A 37 3.86 1.67 -0.06
CA ASP A 37 4.40 0.96 1.10
C ASP A 37 5.83 1.44 1.32
N THR A 38 6.01 2.38 2.23
CA THR A 38 7.30 3.05 2.46
C THR A 38 8.22 2.27 3.37
N ASP A 39 7.68 1.48 4.27
CA ASP A 39 8.47 0.66 5.18
C ASP A 39 8.71 -0.77 4.67
N ASN A 40 8.08 -1.12 3.54
CA ASN A 40 8.23 -2.41 2.88
C ASN A 40 7.81 -3.60 3.75
N ASP A 41 6.78 -3.42 4.54
CA ASP A 41 6.23 -4.49 5.36
C ASP A 41 5.21 -5.37 4.61
N GLY A 42 4.84 -4.96 3.40
CA GLY A 42 3.91 -5.69 2.55
C GLY A 42 2.45 -5.32 2.75
N THR A 43 2.19 -4.28 3.52
CA THR A 43 0.85 -3.75 3.76
C THR A 43 0.85 -2.23 3.59
N LEU A 44 -0.33 -1.61 3.58
CA LEU A 44 -0.45 -0.16 3.62
C LEU A 44 -1.15 0.24 4.91
N ASP A 45 -0.50 1.05 5.71
CA ASP A 45 -1.14 1.61 6.90
C ASP A 45 -1.82 2.95 6.59
N LEU A 46 -2.56 3.45 7.55
CA LEU A 46 -3.32 4.69 7.38
C LEU A 46 -2.41 5.91 7.17
N ASN A 47 -1.24 5.93 7.81
CA ASN A 47 -0.30 7.05 7.67
C ASN A 47 0.29 7.09 6.27
N GLU A 48 0.62 5.93 5.71
CA GLU A 48 1.10 5.82 4.33
C GLU A 48 0.03 6.25 3.33
N VAL A 49 -1.22 5.85 3.57
CA VAL A 49 -2.35 6.24 2.73
C VAL A 49 -2.57 7.75 2.80
N LYS A 50 -2.53 8.35 3.98
CA LYS A 50 -2.69 9.80 4.14
C LYS A 50 -1.55 10.57 3.47
N ALA A 51 -0.33 10.11 3.63
CA ALA A 51 0.83 10.73 3.00
C ALA A 51 0.73 10.65 1.47
N ALA A 52 0.34 9.48 0.95
CA ALA A 52 0.17 9.28 -0.49
C ALA A 52 -0.98 10.13 -1.04
N ALA A 53 -2.09 10.24 -0.31
CA ALA A 53 -3.22 11.08 -0.71
C ALA A 53 -2.83 12.55 -0.76
N GLY A 54 -2.11 13.03 0.26
CA GLY A 54 -1.60 14.41 0.27
C GLY A 54 -0.68 14.70 -0.89
N ALA A 55 0.23 13.78 -1.20
CA ALA A 55 1.13 13.92 -2.33
C ALA A 55 0.40 13.88 -3.67
N ALA A 56 -0.64 13.05 -3.79
CA ALA A 56 -1.47 12.99 -4.99
C ALA A 56 -2.23 14.30 -5.16
N PHE A 57 -2.79 14.84 -4.09
CA PHE A 57 -3.46 16.14 -4.10
C PHE A 57 -2.55 17.23 -4.63
N ASP A 58 -1.33 17.32 -4.08
CA ASP A 58 -0.36 18.35 -4.48
C ASP A 58 0.01 18.26 -5.96
N LYS A 59 -0.01 17.06 -6.54
CA LYS A 59 0.24 16.86 -7.96
C LYS A 59 -0.95 17.27 -8.82
N LEU A 60 -2.14 17.07 -8.32
CA LEU A 60 -3.38 17.37 -9.03
C LEU A 60 -3.72 18.85 -8.99
N ASP A 61 -3.43 19.50 -7.87
CA ASP A 61 -3.65 20.94 -7.67
C ASP A 61 -2.62 21.73 -8.50
N ARG A 62 -2.91 21.90 -9.78
CA ARG A 62 -1.98 22.50 -10.73
C ARG A 62 -1.90 24.01 -10.58
N ASP A 63 -3.00 24.64 -10.27
CA ASP A 63 -3.07 26.09 -10.08
C ASP A 63 -2.71 26.52 -8.66
N LYS A 64 -2.56 25.56 -7.75
CA LYS A 64 -2.15 25.77 -6.36
C LYS A 64 -3.08 26.68 -5.59
N ASP A 65 -4.37 26.55 -5.87
CA ASP A 65 -5.40 27.27 -5.14
C ASP A 65 -5.86 26.55 -3.86
N GLY A 66 -5.34 25.34 -3.61
CA GLY A 66 -5.67 24.54 -2.43
C GLY A 66 -6.91 23.71 -2.57
N THR A 67 -7.50 23.64 -3.76
CA THR A 67 -8.67 22.81 -4.05
C THR A 67 -8.51 22.11 -5.38
N LEU A 68 -9.28 21.03 -5.57
CA LEU A 68 -9.32 20.31 -6.84
C LEU A 68 -10.67 20.47 -7.49
N ASP A 69 -10.68 20.98 -8.69
CA ASP A 69 -11.90 21.03 -9.51
C ASP A 69 -12.07 19.74 -10.31
N LYS A 70 -13.15 19.65 -11.06
CA LYS A 70 -13.46 18.44 -11.85
C LYS A 70 -12.38 18.12 -12.86
N LYS A 71 -11.72 19.14 -13.40
CA LYS A 71 -10.66 18.95 -14.40
C LYS A 71 -9.41 18.36 -13.75
N GLU A 72 -9.05 18.90 -12.60
CA GLU A 72 -7.89 18.44 -11.84
C GLU A 72 -8.09 17.03 -11.28
N LEU A 73 -9.30 16.70 -10.87
CA LEU A 73 -9.65 15.35 -10.42
C LEU A 73 -9.52 14.30 -11.52
N GLY A 74 -9.73 14.71 -12.78
CA GLY A 74 -9.47 13.84 -13.94
C GLY A 74 -10.20 12.49 -13.89
N GLY A 75 -11.38 12.44 -13.30
CA GLY A 75 -12.15 11.21 -13.21
C GLY A 75 -11.69 10.24 -12.13
N ARG A 76 -10.79 10.65 -11.23
CA ARG A 76 -10.36 9.81 -10.10
C ARG A 76 -11.47 9.52 -9.12
N ILE A 77 -12.38 10.47 -8.97
CA ILE A 77 -13.54 10.35 -8.09
C ILE A 77 -14.77 10.22 -8.99
N GLY A 78 -15.48 9.11 -8.85
CA GLY A 78 -16.72 8.87 -9.58
C GLY A 78 -17.86 9.70 -9.03
N LYS A 79 -18.93 9.80 -9.81
CA LYS A 79 -20.12 10.56 -9.39
C LYS A 79 -20.73 10.04 -8.10
N ASP A 80 -20.65 8.73 -7.91
CA ASP A 80 -21.14 8.06 -6.71
C ASP A 80 -20.35 8.40 -5.45
N MET A 81 -19.11 8.85 -5.63
CA MET A 81 -18.24 9.21 -4.52
C MET A 81 -18.11 10.72 -4.31
N MET A 82 -18.64 11.52 -5.23
CA MET A 82 -18.52 12.98 -5.11
C MET A 82 -19.18 13.53 -3.85
N GLY A 83 -20.30 12.95 -3.43
CA GLY A 83 -20.94 13.36 -2.18
C GLY A 83 -20.08 13.13 -0.95
N ASP A 84 -19.23 12.11 -0.98
CA ASP A 84 -18.28 11.85 0.11
C ASP A 84 -17.03 12.69 -0.01
N ALA A 85 -16.65 13.06 -1.23
CA ALA A 85 -15.45 13.86 -1.51
C ALA A 85 -15.68 15.35 -1.32
N ASP A 86 -16.90 15.82 -1.52
CA ASP A 86 -17.29 17.23 -1.46
C ASP A 86 -18.55 17.34 -0.57
N PRO A 87 -18.39 17.14 0.75
CA PRO A 87 -19.54 17.16 1.66
C PRO A 87 -20.17 18.54 1.83
N ASP A 88 -19.45 19.61 1.57
CA ASP A 88 -19.97 20.98 1.65
C ASP A 88 -20.58 21.47 0.32
N ASN A 89 -20.48 20.68 -0.72
CA ASN A 89 -21.05 20.96 -2.05
C ASN A 89 -20.63 22.31 -2.64
N ASP A 90 -19.38 22.68 -2.44
CA ASP A 90 -18.83 23.90 -3.03
C ASP A 90 -18.31 23.68 -4.47
N GLY A 91 -18.36 22.45 -4.96
CA GLY A 91 -17.94 22.08 -6.30
C GLY A 91 -16.46 21.78 -6.44
N THR A 92 -15.71 21.84 -5.35
CA THR A 92 -14.28 21.56 -5.31
C THR A 92 -13.97 20.61 -4.15
N VAL A 93 -12.78 20.02 -4.16
CA VAL A 93 -12.33 19.12 -3.12
C VAL A 93 -11.07 19.71 -2.49
N SER A 94 -11.15 20.04 -1.22
CA SER A 94 -10.00 20.53 -0.46
C SER A 94 -9.04 19.37 -0.14
N LYS A 95 -7.85 19.70 0.30
CA LYS A 95 -6.86 18.68 0.70
C LYS A 95 -7.39 17.81 1.84
N ASP A 96 -8.04 18.42 2.83
CA ASP A 96 -8.63 17.67 3.96
C ASP A 96 -9.74 16.74 3.50
N GLU A 97 -10.57 17.18 2.57
CA GLU A 97 -11.62 16.36 1.99
C GLU A 97 -11.05 15.19 1.19
N TYR A 98 -9.99 15.45 0.41
CA TYR A 98 -9.32 14.42 -0.38
C TYR A 98 -8.68 13.36 0.52
N VAL A 99 -7.95 13.78 1.54
CA VAL A 99 -7.34 12.87 2.51
C VAL A 99 -8.43 12.14 3.31
N GLY A 100 -9.48 12.83 3.69
CA GLY A 100 -10.63 12.23 4.38
C GLY A 100 -11.31 11.15 3.55
N LEU A 101 -11.45 11.37 2.25
CA LEU A 101 -11.99 10.35 1.34
C LEU A 101 -11.06 9.12 1.28
N ALA A 102 -9.74 9.35 1.21
CA ALA A 102 -8.77 8.26 1.24
C ALA A 102 -8.89 7.45 2.53
N GLU A 103 -9.04 8.12 3.67
CA GLU A 103 -9.24 7.46 4.95
C GLU A 103 -10.53 6.65 4.98
N LYS A 104 -11.62 7.20 4.44
CA LYS A 104 -12.89 6.50 4.36
C LYS A 104 -12.79 5.23 3.52
N LEU A 105 -12.11 5.31 2.38
CA LEU A 105 -11.87 4.16 1.52
C LEU A 105 -10.96 3.13 2.17
N PHE A 106 -9.97 3.60 2.92
CA PHE A 106 -9.10 2.72 3.71
C PHE A 106 -9.93 1.89 4.69
N LYS A 107 -10.77 2.53 5.47
CA LYS A 107 -11.63 1.84 6.45
C LYS A 107 -12.61 0.88 5.78
N ALA A 108 -13.11 1.23 4.61
CA ALA A 108 -14.00 0.35 3.85
C ALA A 108 -13.26 -0.86 3.27
N ALA A 109 -12.00 -0.73 2.95
CA ALA A 109 -11.16 -1.81 2.43
C ALA A 109 -10.62 -2.72 3.53
N ASP A 110 -10.37 -2.16 4.72
CA ASP A 110 -9.86 -2.88 5.89
C ASP A 110 -10.99 -3.70 6.52
N THR A 111 -11.22 -4.88 5.97
CA THR A 111 -12.36 -5.73 6.38
C THR A 111 -12.12 -6.46 7.69
N ASP A 112 -10.88 -6.72 8.04
CA ASP A 112 -10.53 -7.39 9.30
C ASP A 112 -10.21 -6.41 10.44
N ASN A 113 -10.20 -5.10 10.16
CA ASN A 113 -9.99 -4.03 11.13
C ASN A 113 -8.65 -4.13 11.87
N GLU A 114 -7.63 -4.61 11.19
CA GLU A 114 -6.30 -4.67 11.81
C GLU A 114 -5.48 -3.38 11.60
N GLY A 115 -6.01 -2.43 10.84
CA GLY A 115 -5.39 -1.13 10.66
C GLY A 115 -4.40 -1.05 9.52
N THR A 116 -4.29 -2.10 8.72
CA THR A 116 -3.46 -2.17 7.52
C THR A 116 -4.23 -2.81 6.38
N LEU A 117 -3.81 -2.55 5.15
CA LEU A 117 -4.39 -3.16 3.95
C LEU A 117 -3.38 -4.09 3.32
N ASP A 118 -3.73 -5.36 3.22
CA ASP A 118 -2.94 -6.34 2.51
C ASP A 118 -3.28 -6.36 1.01
N ALA A 119 -2.56 -7.18 0.25
CA ALA A 119 -2.77 -7.29 -1.19
C ALA A 119 -4.18 -7.75 -1.55
N LYS A 120 -4.82 -8.54 -0.70
CA LYS A 120 -6.17 -9.04 -0.91
C LYS A 120 -7.20 -7.92 -0.74
N GLU A 121 -7.07 -7.15 0.33
CA GLU A 121 -7.96 -6.03 0.62
C GLU A 121 -7.84 -4.93 -0.41
N LEU A 122 -6.63 -4.70 -0.92
CA LEU A 122 -6.41 -3.74 -2.01
C LEU A 122 -7.08 -4.15 -3.32
N ARG A 123 -7.43 -5.42 -3.50
CA ARG A 123 -8.17 -5.90 -4.65
C ARG A 123 -9.67 -5.73 -4.52
N SER A 124 -10.16 -5.42 -3.32
CA SER A 124 -11.56 -5.13 -3.10
C SER A 124 -11.97 -3.87 -3.87
N LYS A 125 -13.27 -3.65 -4.01
CA LYS A 125 -13.78 -2.45 -4.70
C LYS A 125 -13.24 -1.18 -4.03
N ALA A 126 -13.32 -1.12 -2.70
CA ALA A 126 -12.83 0.03 -1.94
C ALA A 126 -11.32 0.19 -2.07
N GLY A 127 -10.57 -0.92 -2.01
CA GLY A 127 -9.12 -0.91 -2.20
C GLY A 127 -8.71 -0.40 -3.57
N GLN A 128 -9.40 -0.82 -4.61
CA GLN A 128 -9.14 -0.35 -5.98
C GLN A 128 -9.46 1.13 -6.15
N GLN A 129 -10.56 1.60 -5.55
CA GLN A 129 -10.90 3.02 -5.56
C GLN A 129 -9.84 3.84 -4.82
N LEU A 130 -9.40 3.34 -3.67
CA LEU A 130 -8.32 3.97 -2.92
C LEU A 130 -7.04 4.07 -3.76
N MET A 131 -6.61 2.97 -4.37
CA MET A 131 -5.41 2.98 -5.20
C MET A 131 -5.51 3.92 -6.40
N LYS A 132 -6.71 4.10 -6.93
CA LYS A 132 -6.97 5.06 -8.00
C LYS A 132 -6.82 6.51 -7.51
N LEU A 133 -7.25 6.76 -6.29
CA LEU A 133 -7.16 8.06 -5.65
C LEU A 133 -5.70 8.45 -5.37
N LEU A 134 -4.88 7.47 -4.98
CA LEU A 134 -3.48 7.71 -4.59
C LEU A 134 -2.51 7.88 -5.78
N LYS A 135 -2.93 7.58 -7.01
CA LYS A 135 -2.08 7.70 -8.20
C LYS A 135 -1.90 9.14 -8.61
#